data_e459c21f995e8ae82ed632698d809439
#
_entry.id   e459c21f995e8ae82ed632698d809439
#
_cell.length_a   1.000
_cell.length_b   1.000
_cell.length_c   1.000
_cell.angle_alpha   90.00
_cell.angle_beta   90.00
_cell.angle_gamma   90.00
#
_symmetry.space_group_name_H-M   'P 1'
#
loop_
_entity.id
_entity.type
_entity.pdbx_description
1 polymer ?
#
loop_
_entity_poly.entity_id
_entity_poly.type
_entity_poly.pdbx_seq_one_letter_code
_entity_poly.pdbx_strand_id
1 'polypeptide(L)'
;MTNVEHVVLSDGRKLAYEQFGAENGVPVIYNHGWPSSRLECRHLVPIAEKTGVKLISVDRPGMGGSDFQPNRALLDWPNDISQLADHLCLDKFHILGVSGGGPYVSVCAYKIPERLLGAAIIAGVTPMTNPRTKHGMRMMNRILLNVGKPAPWLLNWFMKYMQNVANDTEKLKRALSDLPEVDKQVMAGDTI
;
A
#
# COMPACT_ATOMS: atom_id res chain seq x y z
N MET A 1 6.40 -17.37 11.21
CA MET A 1 6.55 -16.16 12.06
C MET A 1 6.90 -15.03 11.12
N THR A 2 6.23 -13.89 11.20
CA THR A 2 6.49 -12.73 10.33
C THR A 2 7.70 -11.99 10.87
N ASN A 3 8.79 -11.99 10.12
CA ASN A 3 9.98 -11.18 10.46
C ASN A 3 9.73 -9.73 10.00
N VAL A 4 9.02 -8.95 10.84
CA VAL A 4 8.97 -7.51 10.63
C VAL A 4 10.34 -6.91 10.96
N GLU A 5 10.91 -6.24 9.99
CA GLU A 5 12.14 -5.48 10.12
C GLU A 5 11.83 -3.99 10.30
N HIS A 6 12.75 -3.26 10.90
CA HIS A 6 12.59 -1.82 11.10
C HIS A 6 13.88 -1.10 10.75
N VAL A 7 13.77 -0.01 10.03
CA VAL A 7 14.83 1.00 9.92
C VAL A 7 14.48 2.20 10.79
N VAL A 8 15.47 2.73 11.51
CA VAL A 8 15.32 3.99 12.24
C VAL A 8 15.71 5.13 11.30
N LEU A 9 14.74 5.98 11.00
CA LEU A 9 14.92 7.14 10.13
C LEU A 9 15.69 8.25 10.87
N SER A 10 16.22 9.20 10.11
CA SER A 10 17.02 10.33 10.64
C SER A 10 16.26 11.22 11.63
N ASP A 11 14.93 11.19 11.60
CA ASP A 11 14.07 11.90 12.56
C ASP A 11 13.66 11.04 13.77
N GLY A 12 14.22 9.84 13.90
CA GLY A 12 14.00 8.91 15.01
C GLY A 12 12.79 7.99 14.85
N ARG A 13 11.94 8.18 13.83
CA ARG A 13 10.81 7.29 13.54
C ARG A 13 11.31 5.91 13.10
N LYS A 14 10.59 4.87 13.48
CA LYS A 14 10.74 3.51 12.95
C LYS A 14 9.86 3.34 11.72
N LEU A 15 10.46 2.91 10.63
CA LEU A 15 9.76 2.51 9.42
C LEU A 15 9.82 0.98 9.33
N ALA A 16 8.65 0.33 9.38
CA ALA A 16 8.53 -1.12 9.32
C ALA A 16 8.47 -1.58 7.86
N TYR A 17 9.20 -2.65 7.57
CA TYR A 17 9.18 -3.29 6.27
C TYR A 17 9.31 -4.81 6.42
N GLU A 18 9.09 -5.53 5.33
CA GLU A 18 9.27 -6.98 5.25
C GLU A 18 9.76 -7.34 3.85
N GLN A 19 10.67 -8.30 3.75
CA GLN A 19 11.24 -8.73 2.49
C GLN A 19 10.65 -10.08 2.11
N PHE A 20 10.27 -10.23 0.84
CA PHE A 20 9.65 -11.42 0.28
C PHE A 20 10.23 -11.75 -1.09
N GLY A 21 9.98 -12.98 -1.57
CA GLY A 21 10.38 -13.42 -2.90
C GLY A 21 11.84 -13.86 -2.97
N ALA A 22 12.50 -13.65 -4.11
CA ALA A 22 13.85 -14.10 -4.35
C ALA A 22 14.88 -13.29 -3.55
N GLU A 23 15.70 -13.94 -2.72
CA GLU A 23 16.67 -13.29 -1.83
C GLU A 23 17.64 -12.35 -2.58
N ASN A 24 18.17 -12.80 -3.73
CA ASN A 24 19.06 -12.03 -4.58
C ASN A 24 18.36 -11.50 -5.84
N GLY A 25 17.03 -11.33 -5.76
CA GLY A 25 16.21 -10.88 -6.87
C GLY A 25 16.31 -9.39 -7.14
N VAL A 26 15.69 -8.95 -8.23
CA VAL A 26 15.58 -7.53 -8.59
C VAL A 26 14.75 -6.80 -7.53
N PRO A 27 15.29 -5.74 -6.88
CA PRO A 27 14.61 -5.07 -5.79
C PRO A 27 13.42 -4.25 -6.28
N VAL A 28 12.26 -4.49 -5.68
CA VAL A 28 11.01 -3.75 -5.91
C VAL A 28 10.45 -3.29 -4.58
N ILE A 29 10.43 -1.99 -4.32
CA ILE A 29 9.79 -1.41 -3.15
C ILE A 29 8.29 -1.30 -3.41
N TYR A 30 7.50 -2.02 -2.58
CA TYR A 30 6.06 -2.13 -2.70
C TYR A 30 5.33 -1.17 -1.76
N ASN A 31 4.47 -0.33 -2.32
CA ASN A 31 3.61 0.60 -1.59
C ASN A 31 2.18 0.09 -1.58
N HIS A 32 1.72 -0.40 -0.43
CA HIS A 32 0.41 -1.00 -0.25
C HIS A 32 -0.76 -0.04 -0.49
N GLY A 33 -1.93 -0.59 -0.77
CA GLY A 33 -3.20 0.13 -0.92
C GLY A 33 -3.73 0.73 0.39
N TRP A 34 -4.96 1.21 0.39
CA TRP A 34 -5.65 1.67 1.59
C TRP A 34 -7.09 1.11 1.61
N PRO A 35 -7.54 0.57 2.76
CA PRO A 35 -6.82 0.31 4.00
C PRO A 35 -5.99 -0.99 3.90
N SER A 36 -4.70 -0.94 4.15
CA SER A 36 -3.81 -2.11 4.08
C SER A 36 -2.50 -1.86 4.81
N SER A 37 -1.56 -2.81 4.72
CA SER A 37 -0.23 -2.75 5.31
C SER A 37 0.79 -3.48 4.41
N ARG A 38 2.05 -3.53 4.85
CA ARG A 38 3.11 -4.31 4.18
C ARG A 38 2.71 -5.77 3.89
N LEU A 39 1.76 -6.32 4.63
CA LEU A 39 1.31 -7.72 4.46
C LEU A 39 0.50 -7.94 3.18
N GLU A 40 0.03 -6.88 2.53
CA GLU A 40 -0.75 -6.96 1.29
C GLU A 40 -0.03 -7.73 0.18
N CYS A 41 1.28 -7.55 0.05
CA CYS A 41 2.02 -8.18 -1.04
C CYS A 41 2.32 -9.67 -0.84
N ARG A 42 1.92 -10.29 0.25
CA ARG A 42 2.19 -11.72 0.52
C ARG A 42 1.63 -12.67 -0.54
N HIS A 43 0.50 -12.32 -1.14
CA HIS A 43 -0.07 -13.10 -2.24
C HIS A 43 0.79 -13.07 -3.51
N LEU A 44 1.71 -12.11 -3.63
CA LEU A 44 2.65 -11.99 -4.76
C LEU A 44 3.93 -12.81 -4.57
N VAL A 45 4.17 -13.40 -3.39
CA VAL A 45 5.42 -14.12 -3.08
C VAL A 45 5.72 -15.23 -4.09
N PRO A 46 4.77 -16.13 -4.44
CA PRO A 46 5.06 -17.22 -5.37
C PRO A 46 5.49 -16.72 -6.76
N ILE A 47 4.88 -15.65 -7.25
CA ILE A 47 5.25 -15.08 -8.55
C ILE A 47 6.57 -14.30 -8.45
N ALA A 48 6.83 -13.62 -7.34
CA ALA A 48 8.09 -12.92 -7.11
C ALA A 48 9.28 -13.89 -7.08
N GLU A 49 9.17 -15.03 -6.41
CA GLU A 49 10.17 -16.09 -6.41
C GLU A 49 10.40 -16.63 -7.81
N LYS A 50 9.34 -16.97 -8.52
CA LYS A 50 9.40 -17.50 -9.89
C LYS A 50 10.04 -16.53 -10.88
N THR A 51 9.85 -15.24 -10.70
CA THR A 51 10.34 -14.19 -11.62
C THR A 51 11.66 -13.54 -11.19
N GLY A 52 12.26 -14.01 -10.09
CA GLY A 52 13.51 -13.44 -9.59
C GLY A 52 13.36 -12.02 -9.04
N VAL A 53 12.21 -11.70 -8.43
CA VAL A 53 11.94 -10.40 -7.81
C VAL A 53 12.10 -10.48 -6.30
N LYS A 54 12.77 -9.50 -5.72
CA LYS A 54 12.82 -9.25 -4.28
C LYS A 54 11.84 -8.13 -3.93
N LEU A 55 10.72 -8.49 -3.32
CA LEU A 55 9.71 -7.54 -2.86
C LEU A 55 10.10 -6.97 -1.48
N ILE A 56 10.17 -5.66 -1.36
CA ILE A 56 10.41 -4.93 -0.13
C ILE A 56 9.13 -4.15 0.18
N SER A 57 8.26 -4.73 1.00
CA SER A 57 6.97 -4.16 1.32
C SER A 57 7.07 -3.29 2.56
N VAL A 58 6.59 -2.05 2.48
CA VAL A 58 6.81 -1.02 3.49
C VAL A 58 5.47 -0.57 4.09
N ASP A 59 5.40 -0.52 5.41
CA ASP A 59 4.28 0.14 6.10
C ASP A 59 4.44 1.66 6.03
N ARG A 60 3.42 2.34 5.52
CA ARG A 60 3.42 3.82 5.52
C ARG A 60 3.32 4.38 6.94
N PRO A 61 3.83 5.60 7.21
CA PRO A 61 3.75 6.21 8.53
C PRO A 61 2.36 6.16 9.16
N GLY A 62 2.28 5.63 10.38
CA GLY A 62 1.02 5.43 11.12
C GLY A 62 0.22 4.20 10.71
N MET A 63 0.77 3.32 9.88
CA MET A 63 0.17 2.05 9.47
C MET A 63 1.06 0.87 9.87
N GLY A 64 0.45 -0.28 10.13
CA GLY A 64 1.15 -1.51 10.50
C GLY A 64 2.11 -1.31 11.67
N GLY A 65 3.40 -1.54 11.45
CA GLY A 65 4.47 -1.40 12.44
C GLY A 65 5.25 -0.09 12.36
N SER A 66 4.88 0.84 11.46
CA SER A 66 5.56 2.13 11.29
C SER A 66 5.04 3.20 12.26
N ASP A 67 5.94 4.01 12.77
CA ASP A 67 5.60 5.13 13.64
C ASP A 67 4.77 6.19 12.90
N PHE A 68 3.92 6.88 13.66
CA PHE A 68 3.11 7.98 13.13
C PHE A 68 3.96 9.22 12.88
N GLN A 69 3.73 9.91 11.77
CA GLN A 69 4.37 11.20 11.44
C GLN A 69 3.32 12.32 11.51
N PRO A 70 3.40 13.22 12.49
CA PRO A 70 2.53 14.40 12.57
C PRO A 70 2.73 15.33 11.37
N ASN A 71 1.67 15.99 10.93
CA ASN A 71 1.71 17.01 9.87
C ASN A 71 2.36 16.56 8.55
N ARG A 72 2.39 15.25 8.30
CA ARG A 72 2.99 14.65 7.12
C ARG A 72 2.43 15.19 5.81
N ALA A 73 3.31 15.60 4.90
CA ALA A 73 3.00 15.80 3.51
C ALA A 73 3.32 14.54 2.69
N LEU A 74 2.64 14.37 1.55
CA LEU A 74 2.94 13.26 0.64
C LEU A 74 4.38 13.32 0.11
N LEU A 75 4.92 14.53 -0.05
CA LEU A 75 6.28 14.81 -0.53
C LEU A 75 7.38 14.46 0.48
N ASP A 76 7.06 14.07 1.71
CA ASP A 76 8.04 13.58 2.70
C ASP A 76 8.43 12.12 2.42
N TRP A 77 7.53 11.35 1.77
CA TRP A 77 7.72 9.92 1.53
C TRP A 77 8.99 9.53 0.77
N PRO A 78 9.40 10.25 -0.30
CA PRO A 78 10.65 9.94 -0.99
C PRO A 78 11.89 9.91 -0.09
N ASN A 79 11.92 10.75 0.96
CA ASN A 79 13.01 10.75 1.93
C ASN A 79 13.00 9.48 2.81
N ASP A 80 11.81 9.03 3.26
CA ASP A 80 11.69 7.79 4.01
C ASP A 80 12.13 6.58 3.15
N ILE A 81 11.74 6.55 1.87
CA ILE A 81 12.14 5.49 0.92
C ILE A 81 13.64 5.53 0.61
N SER A 82 14.23 6.70 0.45
CA SER A 82 15.68 6.82 0.24
C SER A 82 16.46 6.25 1.41
N GLN A 83 16.08 6.60 2.64
CA GLN A 83 16.72 6.08 3.85
C GLN A 83 16.55 4.57 4.00
N LEU A 84 15.38 4.01 3.65
CA LEU A 84 15.20 2.57 3.61
C LEU A 84 16.10 1.91 2.54
N ALA A 85 16.17 2.48 1.35
CA ALA A 85 17.02 1.96 0.27
C ALA A 85 18.50 1.99 0.68
N ASP A 86 18.97 3.08 1.31
CA ASP A 86 20.34 3.21 1.80
C ASP A 86 20.64 2.19 2.92
N HIS A 87 19.70 1.98 3.85
CA HIS A 87 19.81 0.94 4.88
C HIS A 87 19.94 -0.47 4.29
N LEU A 88 19.26 -0.73 3.18
CA LEU A 88 19.32 -2.01 2.46
C LEU A 88 20.46 -2.07 1.42
N CYS A 89 21.33 -1.07 1.38
CA CYS A 89 22.44 -0.96 0.41
C CYS A 89 21.97 -1.02 -1.07
N LEU A 90 20.78 -0.48 -1.36
CA LEU A 90 20.22 -0.41 -2.70
C LEU A 90 20.57 0.94 -3.34
N ASP A 91 21.45 0.95 -4.33
CA ASP A 91 21.71 2.15 -5.13
C ASP A 91 20.50 2.53 -5.97
N LYS A 92 19.95 1.55 -6.69
CA LYS A 92 18.74 1.71 -7.53
C LYS A 92 17.76 0.57 -7.32
N PHE A 93 16.47 0.88 -7.46
CA PHE A 93 15.38 -0.06 -7.26
C PHE A 93 14.19 0.24 -8.15
N HIS A 94 13.31 -0.71 -8.33
CA HIS A 94 11.97 -0.48 -8.87
C HIS A 94 11.02 -0.09 -7.76
N ILE A 95 9.98 0.69 -8.08
CA ILE A 95 8.93 1.05 -7.13
C ILE A 95 7.55 0.71 -7.70
N LEU A 96 6.73 0.05 -6.90
CA LEU A 96 5.38 -0.38 -7.26
C LEU A 96 4.38 0.12 -6.24
N GLY A 97 3.23 0.60 -6.69
CA GLY A 97 2.14 0.99 -5.81
C GLY A 97 0.77 0.55 -6.34
N VAL A 98 -0.03 0.03 -5.44
CA VAL A 98 -1.40 -0.40 -5.74
C VAL A 98 -2.38 0.56 -5.11
N SER A 99 -3.45 0.95 -5.83
CA SER A 99 -4.55 1.77 -5.30
C SER A 99 -4.06 3.01 -4.55
N GLY A 100 -4.25 3.08 -3.24
CA GLY A 100 -3.76 4.16 -2.36
C GLY A 100 -2.22 4.29 -2.30
N GLY A 101 -1.46 3.31 -2.81
CA GLY A 101 0.00 3.36 -2.95
C GLY A 101 0.46 4.18 -4.16
N GLY A 102 -0.40 4.36 -5.18
CA GLY A 102 -0.05 5.05 -6.42
C GLY A 102 0.50 6.48 -6.24
N PRO A 103 -0.13 7.36 -5.43
CA PRO A 103 0.41 8.69 -5.14
C PRO A 103 1.82 8.68 -4.53
N TYR A 104 2.15 7.67 -3.73
CA TYR A 104 3.47 7.51 -3.12
C TYR A 104 4.54 7.16 -4.16
N VAL A 105 4.21 6.31 -5.13
CA VAL A 105 5.07 6.05 -6.30
C VAL A 105 5.28 7.32 -7.11
N SER A 106 4.20 8.08 -7.36
CA SER A 106 4.28 9.32 -8.16
C SER A 106 5.24 10.34 -7.55
N VAL A 107 5.22 10.53 -6.21
CA VAL A 107 6.13 11.49 -5.56
C VAL A 107 7.56 10.98 -5.50
N CYS A 108 7.80 9.67 -5.41
CA CYS A 108 9.13 9.10 -5.55
C CYS A 108 9.68 9.30 -6.97
N ALA A 109 8.87 9.04 -8.00
CA ALA A 109 9.26 9.28 -9.39
C ALA A 109 9.54 10.76 -9.69
N TYR A 110 8.88 11.68 -8.97
CA TYR A 110 9.11 13.11 -9.09
C TYR A 110 10.37 13.59 -8.34
N LYS A 111 10.65 13.07 -7.14
CA LYS A 111 11.66 13.60 -6.23
C LYS A 111 13.01 12.88 -6.28
N ILE A 112 12.99 11.59 -6.60
CA ILE A 112 14.19 10.72 -6.60
C ILE A 112 14.25 9.86 -7.87
N PRO A 113 14.01 10.43 -9.07
CA PRO A 113 13.99 9.64 -10.31
C PRO A 113 15.32 8.94 -10.59
N GLU A 114 16.43 9.50 -10.14
CA GLU A 114 17.79 8.93 -10.28
C GLU A 114 17.99 7.63 -9.51
N ARG A 115 17.20 7.38 -8.47
CA ARG A 115 17.21 6.14 -7.67
C ARG A 115 16.31 5.06 -8.28
N LEU A 116 15.48 5.38 -9.28
CA LEU A 116 14.49 4.45 -9.82
C LEU A 116 14.96 3.81 -11.12
N LEU A 117 14.94 2.47 -11.17
CA LEU A 117 15.04 1.69 -12.39
C LEU A 117 13.71 1.68 -13.17
N GLY A 118 12.61 1.81 -12.46
CA GLY A 118 11.27 1.91 -13.03
C GLY A 118 10.22 2.13 -11.96
N ALA A 119 9.08 2.69 -12.35
CA ALA A 119 7.95 2.96 -11.49
C ALA A 119 6.66 2.42 -12.10
N ALA A 120 5.87 1.68 -11.32
CA ALA A 120 4.59 1.14 -11.76
C ALA A 120 3.47 1.50 -10.77
N ILE A 121 2.30 1.83 -11.32
CA ILE A 121 1.09 2.13 -10.54
C ILE A 121 -0.04 1.25 -11.07
N ILE A 122 -0.64 0.45 -10.19
CA ILE A 122 -1.77 -0.42 -10.50
C ILE A 122 -3.01 0.13 -9.83
N ALA A 123 -4.05 0.42 -10.60
CA ALA A 123 -5.34 0.95 -10.13
C ALA A 123 -5.19 2.16 -9.18
N GLY A 124 -4.23 3.05 -9.46
CA GLY A 124 -3.83 4.14 -8.58
C GLY A 124 -4.92 5.17 -8.33
N VAL A 125 -4.95 5.70 -7.10
CA VAL A 125 -5.82 6.80 -6.74
C VAL A 125 -5.26 8.11 -7.32
N THR A 126 -6.12 8.89 -7.96
CA THR A 126 -5.76 10.21 -8.51
C THR A 126 -6.11 11.32 -7.50
N PRO A 127 -5.51 12.54 -7.62
CA PRO A 127 -5.85 13.66 -6.75
C PRO A 127 -7.35 13.99 -6.78
N MET A 128 -7.98 13.97 -5.60
CA MET A 128 -9.44 14.19 -5.44
C MET A 128 -9.86 15.67 -5.52
N THR A 129 -8.91 16.56 -5.72
CA THR A 129 -9.16 18.00 -5.90
C THR A 129 -9.79 18.32 -7.25
N ASN A 130 -9.59 17.47 -8.26
CA ASN A 130 -10.19 17.64 -9.57
C ASN A 130 -11.61 17.05 -9.59
N PRO A 131 -12.67 17.81 -9.91
CA PRO A 131 -14.05 17.31 -9.98
C PRO A 131 -14.22 16.12 -10.94
N ARG A 132 -13.44 16.08 -12.03
CA ARG A 132 -13.50 14.99 -13.02
C ARG A 132 -13.10 13.64 -12.43
N THR A 133 -12.23 13.60 -11.42
CA THR A 133 -11.79 12.35 -10.79
C THR A 133 -12.88 11.70 -9.93
N LYS A 134 -13.91 12.48 -9.54
CA LYS A 134 -15.07 11.99 -8.79
C LYS A 134 -16.19 11.46 -9.70
N HIS A 135 -16.09 11.72 -11.01
CA HIS A 135 -17.08 11.23 -11.96
C HIS A 135 -16.97 9.70 -12.11
N GLY A 136 -18.08 8.99 -12.00
CA GLY A 136 -18.10 7.52 -12.04
C GLY A 136 -17.73 6.81 -10.73
N MET A 137 -17.26 7.54 -9.71
CA MET A 137 -16.96 6.95 -8.40
C MET A 137 -18.23 6.52 -7.65
N ARG A 138 -18.22 5.31 -7.09
CA ARG A 138 -19.33 4.84 -6.24
C ARG A 138 -19.59 5.83 -5.09
N MET A 139 -20.87 6.07 -4.79
CA MET A 139 -21.31 7.05 -3.79
C MET A 139 -20.65 6.83 -2.41
N MET A 140 -20.50 5.59 -1.97
CA MET A 140 -19.84 5.25 -0.70
C MET A 140 -18.39 5.76 -0.66
N ASN A 141 -17.62 5.57 -1.73
CA ASN A 141 -16.24 6.06 -1.81
C ASN A 141 -16.19 7.59 -1.78
N ARG A 142 -17.14 8.27 -2.44
CA ARG A 142 -17.25 9.73 -2.38
C ARG A 142 -17.56 10.23 -0.97
N ILE A 143 -18.44 9.54 -0.23
CA ILE A 143 -18.76 9.85 1.16
C ILE A 143 -17.53 9.69 2.04
N LEU A 144 -16.85 8.53 1.98
CA LEU A 144 -15.66 8.24 2.78
C LEU A 144 -14.55 9.28 2.57
N LEU A 145 -14.29 9.66 1.32
CA LEU A 145 -13.28 10.67 0.98
C LEU A 145 -13.65 12.08 1.44
N ASN A 146 -14.92 12.43 1.44
CA ASN A 146 -15.37 13.76 1.88
C ASN A 146 -15.51 13.87 3.41
N VAL A 147 -15.82 12.76 4.08
CA VAL A 147 -16.10 12.74 5.53
C VAL A 147 -14.86 12.42 6.36
N GLY A 148 -13.88 11.72 5.78
CA GLY A 148 -12.70 11.27 6.54
C GLY A 148 -11.89 12.40 7.18
N LYS A 149 -11.82 13.58 6.55
CA LYS A 149 -11.11 14.75 7.11
C LYS A 149 -11.92 15.51 8.18
N PRO A 150 -13.21 15.88 7.96
CA PRO A 150 -14.01 16.61 8.95
C PRO A 150 -14.50 15.72 10.12
N ALA A 151 -14.63 14.41 9.91
CA ALA A 151 -15.14 13.49 10.92
C ALA A 151 -14.33 12.18 11.00
N PRO A 152 -13.08 12.22 11.45
CA PRO A 152 -12.20 11.04 11.50
C PRO A 152 -12.76 9.92 12.40
N TRP A 153 -13.58 10.23 13.38
CA TRP A 153 -14.26 9.25 14.23
C TRP A 153 -15.25 8.36 13.44
N LEU A 154 -15.93 8.92 12.42
CA LEU A 154 -16.82 8.16 11.56
C LEU A 154 -16.03 7.18 10.66
N LEU A 155 -14.87 7.61 10.16
CA LEU A 155 -13.97 6.74 9.43
C LEU A 155 -13.46 5.60 10.32
N ASN A 156 -13.10 5.89 11.56
CA ASN A 156 -12.67 4.88 12.53
C ASN A 156 -13.78 3.88 12.85
N TRP A 157 -15.02 4.35 13.02
CA TRP A 157 -16.19 3.49 13.20
C TRP A 157 -16.41 2.59 11.98
N PHE A 158 -16.33 3.15 10.77
CA PHE A 158 -16.45 2.39 9.52
C PHE A 158 -15.36 1.33 9.42
N MET A 159 -14.11 1.65 9.74
CA MET A 159 -13.00 0.69 9.73
C MET A 159 -13.21 -0.46 10.72
N LYS A 160 -13.71 -0.17 11.93
CA LYS A 160 -14.09 -1.21 12.91
C LYS A 160 -15.22 -2.10 12.40
N TYR A 161 -16.23 -1.49 11.74
CA TYR A 161 -17.30 -2.27 11.11
C TYR A 161 -16.75 -3.21 10.03
N MET A 162 -15.88 -2.72 9.14
CA MET A 162 -15.25 -3.55 8.10
C MET A 162 -14.39 -4.66 8.70
N GLN A 163 -13.67 -4.40 9.78
CA GLN A 163 -12.92 -5.43 10.51
C GLN A 163 -13.85 -6.52 11.07
N ASN A 164 -15.00 -6.15 11.63
CA ASN A 164 -16.00 -7.12 12.11
C ASN A 164 -16.59 -7.94 10.96
N VAL A 165 -16.81 -7.34 9.79
CA VAL A 165 -17.26 -8.07 8.59
C VAL A 165 -16.18 -9.04 8.13
N ALA A 166 -14.91 -8.63 8.10
CA ALA A 166 -13.81 -9.50 7.67
C ALA A 166 -13.57 -10.69 8.63
N ASN A 167 -13.85 -10.51 9.92
CA ASN A 167 -13.70 -11.57 10.93
C ASN A 167 -14.92 -12.51 11.03
N ASP A 168 -16.00 -12.21 10.36
CA ASP A 168 -17.24 -13.01 10.37
C ASP A 168 -17.45 -13.63 8.98
N THR A 169 -17.26 -14.95 8.89
CA THR A 169 -17.29 -15.68 7.63
C THR A 169 -18.62 -15.50 6.86
N GLU A 170 -19.76 -15.43 7.57
CA GLU A 170 -21.06 -15.30 6.92
C GLU A 170 -21.28 -13.87 6.39
N LYS A 171 -20.84 -12.85 7.15
CA LYS A 171 -20.91 -11.46 6.68
C LYS A 171 -19.94 -11.24 5.52
N LEU A 172 -18.75 -11.82 5.58
CA LEU A 172 -17.77 -11.76 4.50
C LEU A 172 -18.32 -12.39 3.22
N LYS A 173 -18.90 -13.57 3.29
CA LYS A 173 -19.55 -14.24 2.13
C LYS A 173 -20.65 -13.37 1.53
N ARG A 174 -21.50 -12.74 2.35
CA ARG A 174 -22.55 -11.83 1.87
C ARG A 174 -21.94 -10.58 1.21
N ALA A 175 -20.90 -9.98 1.81
CA ALA A 175 -20.24 -8.83 1.20
C ALA A 175 -19.56 -9.19 -0.13
N LEU A 176 -19.04 -10.40 -0.26
CA LEU A 176 -18.42 -10.91 -1.49
C LEU A 176 -19.47 -11.31 -2.55
N SER A 177 -20.70 -11.68 -2.17
CA SER A 177 -21.75 -12.07 -3.11
C SER A 177 -22.16 -10.97 -4.08
N ASP A 178 -22.01 -9.71 -3.67
CA ASP A 178 -22.33 -8.53 -4.47
C ASP A 178 -21.21 -8.08 -5.41
N LEU A 179 -20.06 -8.78 -5.40
CA LEU A 179 -18.94 -8.49 -6.30
C LEU A 179 -19.21 -9.02 -7.71
N PRO A 180 -18.59 -8.40 -8.74
CA PRO A 180 -18.53 -8.97 -10.09
C PRO A 180 -17.91 -10.38 -10.07
N GLU A 181 -18.32 -11.23 -10.99
CA GLU A 181 -17.89 -12.63 -11.02
C GLU A 181 -16.37 -12.79 -11.13
N VAL A 182 -15.72 -11.90 -11.88
CA VAL A 182 -14.24 -11.87 -12.00
C VAL A 182 -13.57 -11.62 -10.64
N ASP A 183 -14.12 -10.69 -9.85
CA ASP A 183 -13.58 -10.40 -8.51
C ASP A 183 -13.78 -11.58 -7.54
N LYS A 184 -14.91 -12.29 -7.66
CA LYS A 184 -15.19 -13.51 -6.87
C LYS A 184 -14.19 -14.61 -7.18
N GLN A 185 -13.86 -14.85 -8.43
CA GLN A 185 -12.88 -15.85 -8.87
C GLN A 185 -11.50 -15.55 -8.29
N VAL A 186 -11.05 -14.29 -8.36
CA VAL A 186 -9.78 -13.87 -7.77
C VAL A 186 -9.76 -14.09 -6.25
N MET A 187 -10.86 -13.75 -5.57
CA MET A 187 -10.96 -13.90 -4.10
C MET A 187 -11.09 -15.36 -3.66
N ALA A 188 -11.63 -16.24 -4.49
CA ALA A 188 -11.69 -17.67 -4.24
C ALA A 188 -10.32 -18.39 -4.39
N GLY A 189 -9.31 -17.70 -4.92
CA GLY A 189 -8.00 -18.30 -5.20
C GLY A 189 -7.96 -19.12 -6.49
N ASP A 190 -9.03 -19.09 -7.28
CA ASP A 190 -9.09 -19.71 -8.61
C ASP A 190 -8.35 -18.84 -9.62
N THR A 191 -7.08 -18.57 -9.36
CA THR A 191 -6.28 -17.70 -10.23
C THR A 191 -5.53 -18.54 -11.23
N ILE A 192 -5.83 -18.32 -12.49
CA ILE A 192 -5.10 -18.43 -13.76
C ILE A 192 -3.75 -19.14 -13.71
#